data_4eb0f34f634b3069c3ab02194e07ecf3
#
_entry.id   4eb0f34f634b3069c3ab02194e07ecf3
#
_cell.length_a   1.000
_cell.length_b   1.000
_cell.length_c   1.000
_cell.angle_alpha   90.00
_cell.angle_beta   90.00
_cell.angle_gamma   90.00
#
_symmetry.space_group_name_H-M   'P 1'
#
loop_
_entity.id
_entity.type
_entity.pdbx_description
1 polymer ?
#
loop_
_entity_poly.entity_id
_entity_poly.type
_entity_poly.pdbx_seq_one_letter_code
_entity_poly.pdbx_strand_id
1 'polypeptide(L)'
;QYYYADLELPAAEYEIRDALHKLRDFGQTDGFFEISVLNCELLPALAEVRLDSPTLDEMNFFAKRLEALNEEEQLVFRAVSRRILPKNPEGELVSMKDLINCTYGLDQVMIASNVGSDEQLGQFVIDNDLHEDVASIPDNALYLLDKKQIGKLQRESDGGVFVDGHYVVTGDYTMPEIYDGKTFPDEAPTEWFAFRLEVAEAPVNSADETAGSAEWISLPIDKKEA
;
A
#
# COMPACT_ATOMS: atom_id res chain seq x y z
N GLN A 1 1.34 15.88 -29.81
CA GLN A 1 2.38 16.16 -28.78
C GLN A 1 1.75 15.84 -27.45
N TYR A 2 2.34 14.92 -26.67
CA TYR A 2 1.84 14.58 -25.33
C TYR A 2 2.58 15.47 -24.32
N TYR A 3 1.83 15.98 -23.35
CA TYR A 3 2.36 16.71 -22.22
C TYR A 3 2.24 15.84 -20.96
N TYR A 4 3.21 15.90 -20.08
CA TYR A 4 3.24 15.15 -18.86
C TYR A 4 3.74 16.02 -17.70
N ALA A 5 3.35 15.65 -16.49
CA ALA A 5 3.88 16.21 -15.25
C ALA A 5 4.18 15.03 -14.32
N ASP A 6 5.36 15.01 -13.75
CA ASP A 6 5.73 14.04 -12.73
C ASP A 6 5.28 14.57 -11.37
N LEU A 7 4.77 13.67 -10.53
CA LEU A 7 4.33 13.96 -9.17
C LEU A 7 4.79 12.84 -8.24
N GLU A 8 5.49 13.18 -7.19
CA GLU A 8 5.83 12.25 -6.12
C GLU A 8 4.66 12.15 -5.15
N LEU A 9 4.31 10.93 -4.73
CA LEU A 9 3.24 10.67 -3.79
C LEU A 9 3.77 9.96 -2.54
N PRO A 10 3.22 10.25 -1.34
CA PRO A 10 2.11 11.16 -1.11
C PRO A 10 2.51 12.64 -1.27
N ALA A 11 1.60 13.42 -1.82
CA ALA A 11 1.80 14.83 -2.11
C ALA A 11 0.80 15.69 -1.32
N ALA A 12 1.21 16.90 -0.98
CA ALA A 12 0.32 17.91 -0.42
C ALA A 12 -0.62 18.45 -1.51
N GLU A 13 -1.75 19.01 -1.11
CA GLU A 13 -2.76 19.53 -2.03
C GLU A 13 -2.22 20.57 -3.01
N TYR A 14 -1.30 21.44 -2.55
CA TYR A 14 -0.69 22.45 -3.40
C TYR A 14 0.21 21.85 -4.49
N GLU A 15 0.91 20.73 -4.23
CA GLU A 15 1.76 20.04 -5.19
C GLU A 15 0.91 19.39 -6.29
N ILE A 16 -0.21 18.76 -5.89
CA ILE A 16 -1.18 18.20 -6.81
C ILE A 16 -1.77 19.29 -7.71
N ARG A 17 -2.15 20.42 -7.11
CA ARG A 17 -2.68 21.58 -7.82
C ARG A 17 -1.67 22.16 -8.80
N ASP A 18 -0.39 22.28 -8.40
CA ASP A 18 0.68 22.78 -9.27
C ASP A 18 0.93 21.85 -10.47
N ALA A 19 0.96 20.54 -10.24
CA ALA A 19 1.07 19.55 -11.32
C ALA A 19 -0.09 19.64 -12.32
N LEU A 20 -1.33 19.78 -11.83
CA LEU A 20 -2.50 19.97 -12.68
C LEU A 20 -2.49 21.29 -13.44
N HIS A 21 -1.98 22.37 -12.83
CA HIS A 21 -1.79 23.66 -13.51
C HIS A 21 -0.79 23.55 -14.65
N LYS A 22 0.35 22.90 -14.43
CA LYS A 22 1.34 22.66 -15.50
C LYS A 22 0.71 21.95 -16.70
N LEU A 23 -0.12 20.91 -16.48
CA LEU A 23 -0.81 20.23 -17.55
C LEU A 23 -1.81 21.12 -18.30
N ARG A 24 -2.53 21.99 -17.62
CA ARG A 24 -3.48 22.94 -18.22
C ARG A 24 -2.79 24.03 -19.04
N ASP A 25 -1.65 24.55 -18.58
CA ASP A 25 -0.89 25.59 -19.27
C ASP A 25 -0.35 25.09 -20.62
N PHE A 26 -0.18 23.78 -20.78
CA PHE A 26 0.18 23.17 -22.05
C PHE A 26 -1.00 22.95 -23.04
N GLY A 27 -2.21 23.43 -22.67
CA GLY A 27 -3.36 23.44 -23.57
C GLY A 27 -4.25 22.19 -23.52
N GLN A 28 -4.12 21.37 -22.50
CA GLN A 28 -5.09 20.31 -22.19
C GLN A 28 -6.31 20.92 -21.49
N THR A 29 -7.28 21.36 -22.26
CA THR A 29 -8.47 22.07 -21.75
C THR A 29 -9.59 21.13 -21.29
N ASP A 30 -9.54 19.85 -21.63
CA ASP A 30 -10.68 18.92 -21.50
C ASP A 30 -10.65 18.08 -20.20
N GLY A 31 -9.63 18.28 -19.35
CA GLY A 31 -9.61 17.64 -18.01
C GLY A 31 -9.36 16.13 -18.00
N PHE A 32 -9.15 15.50 -19.14
CA PHE A 32 -8.78 14.09 -19.24
C PHE A 32 -7.28 13.93 -19.24
N PHE A 33 -6.75 13.22 -18.24
CA PHE A 33 -5.35 12.80 -18.17
C PHE A 33 -5.29 11.33 -17.77
N GLU A 34 -4.27 10.65 -18.25
CA GLU A 34 -3.98 9.27 -17.86
C GLU A 34 -2.92 9.29 -16.75
N ILE A 35 -3.11 8.46 -15.74
CA ILE A 35 -2.16 8.29 -14.64
C ILE A 35 -1.38 7.00 -14.90
N SER A 36 -0.05 7.11 -14.88
CA SER A 36 0.85 5.96 -14.96
C SER A 36 1.80 5.97 -13.78
N VAL A 37 1.99 4.82 -13.15
CA VAL A 37 2.98 4.66 -12.08
C VAL A 37 4.35 4.46 -12.70
N LEU A 38 5.31 5.34 -12.38
CA LEU A 38 6.68 5.22 -12.86
C LEU A 38 7.53 4.34 -11.94
N ASN A 39 7.32 4.45 -10.64
CA ASN A 39 8.01 3.66 -9.62
C ASN A 39 7.14 3.54 -8.36
N CYS A 40 7.24 2.41 -7.68
CA CYS A 40 6.72 2.19 -6.34
C CYS A 40 7.71 1.28 -5.60
N GLU A 41 8.43 1.81 -4.62
CA GLU A 41 9.50 1.05 -3.94
C GLU A 41 8.96 -0.19 -3.23
N LEU A 42 7.82 -0.06 -2.56
CA LEU A 42 7.21 -1.18 -1.83
C LEU A 42 6.59 -2.22 -2.77
N LEU A 43 6.08 -1.82 -3.93
CA LEU A 43 5.43 -2.68 -4.91
C LEU A 43 5.91 -2.36 -6.34
N PRO A 44 7.15 -2.72 -6.72
CA PRO A 44 7.72 -2.38 -8.03
C PRO A 44 6.88 -2.85 -9.22
N ALA A 45 6.20 -3.99 -9.08
CA ALA A 45 5.31 -4.53 -10.11
C ALA A 45 4.13 -3.61 -10.46
N LEU A 46 3.82 -2.61 -9.62
CA LEU A 46 2.77 -1.62 -9.90
C LEU A 46 3.11 -0.73 -11.11
N ALA A 47 4.40 -0.54 -11.41
CA ALA A 47 4.84 0.20 -12.59
C ALA A 47 4.63 -0.56 -13.91
N GLU A 48 4.38 -1.86 -13.84
CA GLU A 48 4.22 -2.74 -15.02
C GLU A 48 2.74 -3.00 -15.35
N VAL A 49 1.82 -2.66 -14.46
CA VAL A 49 0.39 -2.94 -14.62
C VAL A 49 -0.40 -1.69 -14.99
N ARG A 50 -1.57 -1.89 -15.59
CA ARG A 50 -2.51 -0.82 -15.88
C ARG A 50 -3.56 -0.73 -14.76
N LEU A 51 -3.79 0.48 -14.29
CA LEU A 51 -4.81 0.76 -13.28
C LEU A 51 -6.17 1.02 -13.95
N ASP A 52 -7.24 0.59 -13.30
CA ASP A 52 -8.60 0.87 -13.75
C ASP A 52 -9.04 2.26 -13.31
N SER A 53 -8.91 3.22 -14.24
CA SER A 53 -9.41 4.60 -14.10
C SER A 53 -9.05 5.25 -12.75
N PRO A 54 -7.77 5.22 -12.31
CA PRO A 54 -7.37 5.75 -11.03
C PRO A 54 -7.59 7.25 -10.95
N THR A 55 -8.03 7.75 -9.79
CA THR A 55 -8.04 9.19 -9.50
C THR A 55 -6.74 9.59 -8.77
N LEU A 56 -6.36 10.87 -8.84
CA LEU A 56 -5.20 11.37 -8.09
C LEU A 56 -5.42 11.26 -6.58
N ASP A 57 -6.64 11.45 -6.11
CA ASP A 57 -6.97 11.33 -4.69
C ASP A 57 -6.80 9.89 -4.20
N GLU A 58 -7.24 8.89 -4.99
CA GLU A 58 -7.01 7.47 -4.67
C GLU A 58 -5.52 7.13 -4.64
N MET A 59 -4.76 7.63 -5.63
CA MET A 59 -3.32 7.41 -5.69
C MET A 59 -2.60 8.02 -4.50
N ASN A 60 -2.97 9.25 -4.14
CA ASN A 60 -2.39 9.95 -2.99
C ASN A 60 -2.77 9.27 -1.67
N PHE A 61 -4.02 8.87 -1.52
CA PHE A 61 -4.48 8.12 -0.36
C PHE A 61 -3.73 6.77 -0.23
N PHE A 62 -3.62 6.02 -1.31
CA PHE A 62 -2.88 4.77 -1.33
C PHE A 62 -1.42 4.96 -0.93
N ALA A 63 -0.75 5.98 -1.46
CA ALA A 63 0.64 6.29 -1.11
C ALA A 63 0.80 6.62 0.38
N LYS A 64 -0.10 7.41 0.97
CA LYS A 64 -0.14 7.66 2.43
C LYS A 64 -0.31 6.38 3.23
N ARG A 65 -1.20 5.49 2.78
CA ARG A 65 -1.38 4.19 3.43
C ARG A 65 -0.10 3.36 3.40
N LEU A 66 0.63 3.32 2.28
CA LEU A 66 1.89 2.60 2.16
C LEU A 66 2.98 3.17 3.08
N GLU A 67 3.08 4.49 3.23
CA GLU A 67 4.02 5.13 4.16
C GLU A 67 3.70 4.83 5.63
N ALA A 68 2.43 4.64 5.95
CA ALA A 68 2.00 4.35 7.32
C ALA A 68 2.24 2.90 7.74
N LEU A 69 2.55 1.98 6.81
CA LEU A 69 2.80 0.58 7.12
C LEU A 69 4.16 0.40 7.85
N ASN A 70 4.14 -0.33 8.96
CA ASN A 70 5.37 -0.75 9.60
C ASN A 70 6.08 -1.88 8.81
N GLU A 71 7.28 -2.28 9.21
CA GLU A 71 8.10 -3.26 8.46
C GLU A 71 7.41 -4.63 8.29
N GLU A 72 6.69 -5.11 9.29
CA GLU A 72 5.95 -6.38 9.22
C GLU A 72 4.76 -6.24 8.28
N GLU A 73 3.99 -5.16 8.39
CA GLU A 73 2.87 -4.88 7.50
C GLU A 73 3.32 -4.70 6.05
N GLN A 74 4.46 -4.05 5.79
CA GLN A 74 5.04 -3.94 4.45
C GLN A 74 5.38 -5.31 3.86
N LEU A 75 5.92 -6.22 4.68
CA LEU A 75 6.23 -7.58 4.27
C LEU A 75 4.93 -8.34 3.88
N VAL A 76 3.92 -8.27 4.74
CA VAL A 76 2.61 -8.88 4.48
C VAL A 76 1.95 -8.27 3.26
N PHE A 77 1.95 -6.94 3.13
CA PHE A 77 1.39 -6.25 1.97
C PHE A 77 2.01 -6.76 0.66
N ARG A 78 3.35 -6.90 0.61
CA ARG A 78 4.04 -7.48 -0.56
C ARG A 78 3.63 -8.92 -0.84
N ALA A 79 3.30 -9.69 0.19
CA ALA A 79 2.83 -11.06 0.02
C ALA A 79 1.40 -11.11 -0.55
N VAL A 80 0.47 -10.36 0.08
CA VAL A 80 -0.96 -10.43 -0.28
C VAL A 80 -1.28 -9.68 -1.58
N SER A 81 -0.55 -8.61 -1.90
CA SER A 81 -0.70 -7.87 -3.16
C SER A 81 -0.44 -8.72 -4.41
N ARG A 82 0.37 -9.78 -4.30
CA ARG A 82 0.58 -10.75 -5.40
C ARG A 82 -0.71 -11.46 -5.84
N ARG A 83 -1.74 -11.47 -5.01
CA ARG A 83 -3.04 -12.07 -5.34
C ARG A 83 -3.91 -11.12 -6.16
N ILE A 84 -3.65 -9.81 -6.07
CA ILE A 84 -4.39 -8.75 -6.77
C ILE A 84 -3.73 -8.42 -8.09
N LEU A 85 -2.39 -8.45 -8.12
CA LEU A 85 -1.64 -8.16 -9.33
C LEU A 85 -1.83 -9.28 -10.36
N PRO A 86 -2.11 -8.94 -11.61
CA PRO A 86 -2.31 -9.91 -12.67
C PRO A 86 -1.00 -10.67 -12.96
N LYS A 87 -1.13 -11.94 -13.26
CA LYS A 87 0.01 -12.75 -13.72
C LYS A 87 0.49 -12.36 -15.11
N ASN A 88 -0.38 -11.75 -15.91
CA ASN A 88 -0.06 -11.21 -17.23
C ASN A 88 -0.47 -9.72 -17.27
N PRO A 89 0.47 -8.79 -17.13
CA PRO A 89 0.19 -7.36 -17.04
C PRO A 89 -0.52 -6.75 -18.26
N GLU A 90 -0.42 -7.39 -19.44
CA GLU A 90 -0.92 -6.81 -20.69
C GLU A 90 -2.45 -6.85 -20.85
N GLY A 91 -3.18 -7.61 -20.02
CA GLY A 91 -4.60 -7.89 -20.25
C GLY A 91 -5.58 -7.49 -19.16
N GLU A 92 -5.13 -7.38 -17.92
CA GLU A 92 -6.02 -7.15 -16.78
C GLU A 92 -5.75 -5.79 -16.14
N LEU A 93 -6.84 -5.07 -15.81
CA LEU A 93 -6.74 -3.81 -15.09
C LEU A 93 -6.73 -4.08 -13.58
N VAL A 94 -5.93 -3.33 -12.84
CA VAL A 94 -5.86 -3.41 -11.38
C VAL A 94 -6.73 -2.32 -10.77
N SER A 95 -7.63 -2.71 -9.89
CA SER A 95 -8.54 -1.80 -9.20
C SER A 95 -7.80 -1.03 -8.08
N MET A 96 -7.95 0.28 -8.05
CA MET A 96 -7.47 1.10 -6.92
C MET A 96 -8.19 0.75 -5.62
N LYS A 97 -9.49 0.41 -5.70
CA LYS A 97 -10.24 -0.07 -4.54
C LYS A 97 -9.57 -1.29 -3.91
N ASP A 98 -9.16 -2.27 -4.72
CA ASP A 98 -8.53 -3.48 -4.21
C ASP A 98 -7.13 -3.22 -3.65
N LEU A 99 -6.35 -2.37 -4.30
CA LEU A 99 -5.03 -1.95 -3.80
C LEU A 99 -5.13 -1.24 -2.45
N ILE A 100 -6.07 -0.32 -2.31
CA ILE A 100 -6.31 0.39 -1.04
C ILE A 100 -6.77 -0.60 0.03
N ASN A 101 -7.75 -1.45 -0.26
CA ASN A 101 -8.27 -2.43 0.70
C ASN A 101 -7.20 -3.44 1.12
N CYS A 102 -6.27 -3.79 0.24
CA CYS A 102 -5.15 -4.68 0.53
C CYS A 102 -4.16 -4.10 1.57
N THR A 103 -4.23 -2.80 1.88
CA THR A 103 -3.40 -2.19 2.95
C THR A 103 -3.99 -2.36 4.35
N TYR A 104 -5.11 -3.07 4.49
CA TYR A 104 -5.78 -3.29 5.77
C TYR A 104 -5.79 -4.77 6.16
N GLY A 105 -5.96 -5.04 7.46
CA GLY A 105 -6.03 -6.41 8.00
C GLY A 105 -4.71 -7.19 7.89
N LEU A 106 -3.59 -6.49 7.74
CA LEU A 106 -2.26 -7.09 7.56
C LEU A 106 -1.73 -7.70 8.86
N ASP A 107 -2.15 -7.19 10.00
CA ASP A 107 -1.83 -7.65 11.35
C ASP A 107 -2.36 -9.06 11.69
N GLN A 108 -3.31 -9.56 10.89
CA GLN A 108 -3.91 -10.88 11.07
C GLN A 108 -3.14 -11.99 10.33
N VAL A 109 -2.14 -11.63 9.56
CA VAL A 109 -1.37 -12.57 8.72
C VAL A 109 -0.14 -13.07 9.47
N MET A 110 0.04 -14.39 9.49
CA MET A 110 1.14 -15.03 10.20
C MET A 110 2.44 -14.95 9.39
N ILE A 111 3.55 -14.62 10.07
CA ILE A 111 4.88 -14.54 9.49
C ILE A 111 5.81 -15.52 10.23
N ALA A 112 6.49 -16.39 9.48
CA ALA A 112 7.63 -17.14 10.00
C ALA A 112 8.93 -16.42 9.57
N SER A 113 9.59 -15.76 10.53
CA SER A 113 10.78 -14.97 10.29
C SER A 113 11.99 -15.85 9.98
N ASN A 114 12.86 -15.39 9.04
CA ASN A 114 14.06 -16.09 8.59
C ASN A 114 13.77 -17.47 7.96
N VAL A 115 12.62 -17.61 7.33
CA VAL A 115 12.20 -18.80 6.59
C VAL A 115 11.99 -18.41 5.12
N GLY A 116 13.03 -18.55 4.30
CA GLY A 116 13.03 -18.10 2.91
C GLY A 116 13.01 -19.22 1.87
N SER A 117 12.84 -20.48 2.30
CA SER A 117 12.83 -21.65 1.38
C SER A 117 11.98 -22.79 1.93
N ASP A 118 11.56 -23.70 1.03
CA ASP A 118 10.83 -24.91 1.44
C ASP A 118 11.61 -25.76 2.45
N GLU A 119 12.94 -25.82 2.34
CA GLU A 119 13.79 -26.58 3.30
C GLU A 119 13.76 -25.94 4.69
N GLN A 120 13.87 -24.59 4.76
CA GLN A 120 13.77 -23.86 6.03
C GLN A 120 12.36 -23.94 6.61
N LEU A 121 11.33 -23.88 5.76
CA LEU A 121 9.95 -24.03 6.20
C LEU A 121 9.69 -25.45 6.77
N GLY A 122 10.21 -26.49 6.11
CA GLY A 122 10.11 -27.85 6.63
C GLY A 122 10.85 -28.03 7.97
N GLN A 123 12.01 -27.39 8.13
CA GLN A 123 12.69 -27.38 9.42
C GLN A 123 11.85 -26.66 10.48
N PHE A 124 11.27 -25.49 10.14
CA PHE A 124 10.39 -24.73 11.03
C PHE A 124 9.16 -25.53 11.46
N VAL A 125 8.53 -26.29 10.52
CA VAL A 125 7.40 -27.18 10.82
C VAL A 125 7.80 -28.29 11.81
N ILE A 126 8.98 -28.89 11.62
CA ILE A 126 9.50 -29.95 12.50
C ILE A 126 9.80 -29.40 13.89
N ASP A 127 10.52 -28.27 13.97
CA ASP A 127 10.97 -27.68 15.23
C ASP A 127 9.83 -27.16 16.11
N ASN A 128 8.67 -26.86 15.50
CA ASN A 128 7.49 -26.33 16.18
C ASN A 128 6.30 -27.31 16.23
N ASP A 129 6.49 -28.57 15.86
CA ASP A 129 5.45 -29.61 15.86
C ASP A 129 4.15 -29.19 15.16
N LEU A 130 4.28 -28.44 14.05
CA LEU A 130 3.11 -27.84 13.38
C LEU A 130 2.27 -28.86 12.58
N HIS A 131 2.75 -30.08 12.40
CA HIS A 131 2.05 -31.13 11.67
C HIS A 131 1.91 -32.38 12.53
N GLU A 132 0.68 -32.89 12.72
CA GLU A 132 0.40 -34.06 13.59
C GLU A 132 1.23 -35.29 13.21
N ASP A 133 1.41 -35.53 11.90
CA ASP A 133 2.20 -36.68 11.43
C ASP A 133 3.68 -36.52 11.81
N VAL A 134 4.21 -35.29 11.81
CA VAL A 134 5.60 -35.00 12.21
C VAL A 134 5.75 -35.12 13.71
N ALA A 135 4.84 -34.57 14.48
CA ALA A 135 4.81 -34.65 15.95
C ALA A 135 4.74 -36.07 16.49
N SER A 136 4.24 -37.01 15.70
CA SER A 136 4.18 -38.44 16.06
C SER A 136 5.50 -39.18 15.88
N ILE A 137 6.49 -38.61 15.20
CA ILE A 137 7.77 -39.22 14.88
C ILE A 137 8.75 -39.10 16.07
N PRO A 138 9.39 -40.15 16.52
CA PRO A 138 10.39 -40.07 17.57
C PRO A 138 11.57 -39.15 17.18
N ASP A 139 12.08 -38.36 18.11
CA ASP A 139 13.17 -37.39 17.88
C ASP A 139 14.40 -38.01 17.19
N ASN A 140 14.73 -39.24 17.53
CA ASN A 140 15.84 -39.99 16.94
C ASN A 140 15.63 -40.42 15.48
N ALA A 141 14.45 -40.15 14.91
CA ALA A 141 14.12 -40.42 13.51
C ALA A 141 13.85 -39.15 12.68
N LEU A 142 13.75 -37.98 13.31
CA LEU A 142 13.47 -36.70 12.62
C LEU A 142 14.52 -36.37 11.54
N TYR A 143 15.77 -36.79 11.72
CA TYR A 143 16.84 -36.56 10.73
C TYR A 143 16.64 -37.28 9.39
N LEU A 144 15.73 -38.28 9.33
CA LEU A 144 15.38 -39.02 8.12
C LEU A 144 14.33 -38.28 7.27
N LEU A 145 13.72 -37.23 7.80
CA LEU A 145 12.66 -36.52 7.12
C LEU A 145 13.21 -35.63 5.98
N ASP A 146 12.49 -35.62 4.87
CA ASP A 146 12.73 -34.71 3.77
C ASP A 146 12.14 -33.34 4.11
N LYS A 147 12.94 -32.47 4.71
CA LYS A 147 12.54 -31.11 5.12
C LYS A 147 11.97 -30.30 3.96
N LYS A 148 12.59 -30.40 2.77
CA LYS A 148 12.13 -29.67 1.59
C LYS A 148 10.73 -30.13 1.15
N GLN A 149 10.47 -31.42 1.20
CA GLN A 149 9.15 -31.94 0.86
C GLN A 149 8.09 -31.53 1.89
N ILE A 150 8.42 -31.57 3.19
CA ILE A 150 7.53 -31.10 4.26
C ILE A 150 7.19 -29.64 4.08
N GLY A 151 8.18 -28.77 3.88
CA GLY A 151 7.94 -27.34 3.68
C GLY A 151 7.12 -27.03 2.42
N LYS A 152 7.35 -27.78 1.34
CA LYS A 152 6.53 -27.67 0.13
C LYS A 152 5.07 -28.01 0.40
N LEU A 153 4.80 -29.12 1.09
CA LEU A 153 3.45 -29.54 1.45
C LEU A 153 2.77 -28.51 2.36
N GLN A 154 3.50 -28.00 3.35
CA GLN A 154 2.99 -26.94 4.23
C GLN A 154 2.61 -25.69 3.42
N ARG A 155 3.48 -25.22 2.55
CA ARG A 155 3.21 -24.05 1.70
C ARG A 155 2.03 -24.25 0.75
N GLU A 156 1.86 -25.46 0.21
CA GLU A 156 0.70 -25.80 -0.62
C GLU A 156 -0.59 -25.85 0.19
N SER A 157 -0.53 -26.27 1.45
CA SER A 157 -1.67 -26.38 2.36
C SER A 157 -2.16 -25.01 2.85
N ASP A 158 -1.26 -24.14 3.29
CA ASP A 158 -1.61 -22.84 3.89
C ASP A 158 -1.55 -21.65 2.90
N GLY A 159 -1.22 -21.94 1.63
CA GLY A 159 -1.20 -20.95 0.55
C GLY A 159 -0.18 -19.83 0.75
N GLY A 160 0.85 -20.06 1.55
CA GLY A 160 1.84 -19.04 1.87
C GLY A 160 2.86 -18.78 0.77
N VAL A 161 3.60 -17.70 0.91
CA VAL A 161 4.63 -17.25 -0.03
C VAL A 161 5.90 -16.80 0.68
N PHE A 162 7.04 -16.95 0.01
CA PHE A 162 8.30 -16.40 0.48
C PHE A 162 8.47 -14.97 0.00
N VAL A 163 8.77 -14.06 0.93
CA VAL A 163 9.05 -12.64 0.68
C VAL A 163 10.24 -12.23 1.54
N ASP A 164 11.29 -11.71 0.91
CA ASP A 164 12.49 -11.16 1.56
C ASP A 164 13.11 -12.05 2.65
N GLY A 165 13.13 -13.36 2.42
CA GLY A 165 13.68 -14.32 3.37
C GLY A 165 12.75 -14.70 4.53
N HIS A 166 11.49 -14.32 4.48
CA HIS A 166 10.43 -14.67 5.42
C HIS A 166 9.36 -15.49 4.72
N TYR A 167 8.64 -16.29 5.48
CA TYR A 167 7.47 -17.01 5.01
C TYR A 167 6.21 -16.34 5.54
N VAL A 168 5.29 -16.00 4.65
CA VAL A 168 4.04 -15.29 4.96
C VAL A 168 2.86 -16.18 4.58
N VAL A 169 2.02 -16.52 5.54
CA VAL A 169 0.82 -17.36 5.33
C VAL A 169 -0.30 -16.50 4.77
N THR A 170 -0.62 -16.67 3.48
CA THR A 170 -1.63 -15.83 2.82
C THR A 170 -2.93 -16.55 2.51
N GLY A 171 -3.03 -17.87 2.75
CA GLY A 171 -4.20 -18.65 2.37
C GLY A 171 -5.50 -18.18 3.03
N ASP A 172 -5.44 -17.87 4.31
CA ASP A 172 -6.59 -17.43 5.10
C ASP A 172 -6.81 -15.90 5.06
N TYR A 173 -5.91 -15.15 4.42
CA TYR A 173 -6.11 -13.71 4.30
C TYR A 173 -7.35 -13.40 3.46
N THR A 174 -8.28 -12.71 4.08
CA THR A 174 -9.46 -12.15 3.42
C THR A 174 -9.32 -10.63 3.38
N MET A 175 -9.22 -10.08 2.19
CA MET A 175 -9.12 -8.64 1.99
C MET A 175 -10.38 -7.96 2.56
N PRO A 176 -10.24 -7.05 3.54
CA PRO A 176 -11.40 -6.34 4.08
C PRO A 176 -11.93 -5.33 3.08
N GLU A 177 -13.23 -5.07 3.11
CA GLU A 177 -13.89 -4.05 2.29
C GLU A 177 -14.06 -2.75 3.09
N ILE A 178 -12.96 -2.01 3.30
CA ILE A 178 -12.93 -0.75 4.05
C ILE A 178 -13.22 0.45 3.15
N TYR A 179 -12.57 0.49 1.98
CA TYR A 179 -12.81 1.49 0.95
C TYR A 179 -13.83 0.97 -0.06
N ASP A 180 -14.91 1.71 -0.27
CA ASP A 180 -16.02 1.33 -1.15
C ASP A 180 -15.81 1.77 -2.61
N GLY A 181 -14.73 2.48 -2.91
CA GLY A 181 -14.45 3.09 -4.22
C GLY A 181 -15.00 4.51 -4.37
N LYS A 182 -15.47 5.15 -3.28
CA LYS A 182 -16.04 6.49 -3.31
C LYS A 182 -15.67 7.33 -2.08
N THR A 183 -15.80 6.75 -0.91
CA THR A 183 -15.60 7.46 0.36
C THR A 183 -14.36 6.90 1.02
N PHE A 184 -13.32 7.73 1.14
CA PHE A 184 -12.12 7.33 1.85
C PHE A 184 -12.48 7.03 3.30
N PRO A 185 -11.94 5.92 3.84
CA PRO A 185 -12.06 5.64 5.27
C PRO A 185 -11.49 6.81 6.05
N ASP A 186 -12.11 7.13 7.19
CA ASP A 186 -11.53 8.10 8.11
C ASP A 186 -10.12 7.63 8.47
N GLU A 187 -9.12 8.30 7.97
CA GLU A 187 -7.79 8.22 8.55
C GLU A 187 -8.00 8.64 10.00
N ALA A 188 -7.67 7.76 10.96
CA ALA A 188 -7.56 8.20 12.33
C ALA A 188 -6.68 9.45 12.27
N PRO A 189 -7.17 10.61 12.75
CA PRO A 189 -6.49 11.86 12.48
C PRO A 189 -5.06 11.73 12.96
N THR A 190 -4.11 11.68 12.05
CA THR A 190 -2.71 11.94 12.35
C THR A 190 -2.62 13.43 12.65
N GLU A 191 -3.41 13.86 13.66
CA GLU A 191 -3.41 15.24 14.10
C GLU A 191 -2.15 15.50 14.93
N TRP A 192 -1.02 15.47 14.26
CA TRP A 192 0.25 15.91 14.80
C TRP A 192 0.41 17.42 14.62
N PHE A 193 -0.67 18.18 14.78
CA PHE A 193 -0.53 19.62 14.87
C PHE A 193 -0.70 20.08 16.33
N ALA A 194 0.22 20.94 16.77
CA ALA A 194 0.14 21.54 18.09
C ALA A 194 -1.04 22.53 18.18
N PHE A 195 -1.37 23.17 17.05
CA PHE A 195 -2.50 24.09 16.89
C PHE A 195 -2.80 24.30 15.41
N ARG A 196 -4.04 24.67 15.14
CA ARG A 196 -4.50 25.05 13.80
C ARG A 196 -4.70 26.57 13.75
N LEU A 197 -4.17 27.22 12.72
CA LEU A 197 -4.34 28.65 12.48
C LEU A 197 -5.29 28.86 11.30
N GLU A 198 -6.23 29.77 11.46
CA GLU A 198 -6.97 30.36 10.36
C GLU A 198 -6.21 31.57 9.86
N VAL A 199 -5.76 31.51 8.61
CA VAL A 199 -5.12 32.64 7.95
C VAL A 199 -6.13 33.25 6.99
N ALA A 200 -6.60 34.46 7.32
CA ALA A 200 -7.49 35.20 6.47
C ALA A 200 -6.80 36.47 5.99
N GLU A 201 -6.98 36.87 4.73
CA GLU A 201 -6.58 38.19 4.26
C GLU A 201 -7.38 39.27 5.00
N ALA A 202 -6.70 40.12 5.73
CA ALA A 202 -7.37 41.27 6.33
C ALA A 202 -7.82 42.24 5.22
N PRO A 203 -9.10 42.62 5.17
CA PRO A 203 -9.57 43.57 4.17
C PRO A 203 -8.82 44.90 4.30
N VAL A 204 -8.18 45.31 3.23
CA VAL A 204 -7.37 46.55 3.18
C VAL A 204 -8.24 47.80 3.34
N ASN A 205 -9.56 47.66 3.21
CA ASN A 205 -10.53 48.76 3.46
C ASN A 205 -11.83 48.22 4.01
N SER A 206 -12.26 48.76 5.11
CA SER A 206 -13.42 48.42 5.91
C SER A 206 -14.80 48.69 5.26
N ALA A 207 -14.94 48.61 3.97
CA ALA A 207 -16.18 48.91 3.23
C ALA A 207 -16.74 47.75 2.37
N ASP A 208 -16.03 46.62 2.26
CA ASP A 208 -16.51 45.48 1.49
C ASP A 208 -16.54 44.22 2.39
N GLU A 209 -17.73 43.87 2.85
CA GLU A 209 -18.01 42.61 3.60
C GLU A 209 -18.09 41.40 2.63
N THR A 210 -17.19 41.30 1.66
CA THR A 210 -17.04 40.05 0.91
C THR A 210 -16.02 39.18 1.65
N ALA A 211 -16.52 38.08 2.22
CA ALA A 211 -15.76 37.10 2.95
C ALA A 211 -14.48 36.74 2.19
N GLY A 212 -13.34 37.12 2.74
CA GLY A 212 -12.03 36.62 2.30
C GLY A 212 -12.01 35.10 2.48
N SER A 213 -11.38 34.39 1.58
CA SER A 213 -11.15 32.94 1.72
C SER A 213 -10.23 32.71 2.91
N ALA A 214 -10.75 32.11 3.96
CA ALA A 214 -9.96 31.68 5.09
C ALA A 214 -9.29 30.33 4.73
N GLU A 215 -7.99 30.23 4.96
CA GLU A 215 -7.23 29.01 4.78
C GLU A 215 -6.75 28.51 6.14
N TRP A 216 -7.00 27.22 6.44
CA TRP A 216 -6.61 26.61 7.69
C TRP A 216 -5.24 25.97 7.57
N ILE A 217 -4.31 26.32 8.43
CA ILE A 217 -2.95 25.77 8.48
C ILE A 217 -2.77 25.01 9.77
N SER A 218 -2.40 23.72 9.67
CA SER A 218 -2.04 22.87 10.81
C SER A 218 -0.55 22.99 11.12
N LEU A 219 -0.19 23.12 12.38
CA LEU A 219 1.20 23.27 12.84
C LEU A 219 1.56 22.15 13.83
N PRO A 220 2.81 21.64 13.85
CA PRO A 220 3.96 22.14 13.04
C PRO A 220 3.83 21.80 11.56
N ILE A 221 4.29 22.71 10.72
CA ILE A 221 4.37 22.50 9.27
C ILE A 221 5.66 21.77 8.99
N ASP A 222 5.61 20.68 8.20
CA ASP A 222 6.81 20.02 7.69
C ASP A 222 7.60 21.01 6.82
N LYS A 223 8.93 20.90 6.83
CA LYS A 223 9.80 21.82 6.04
C LYS A 223 9.50 21.84 4.54
N LYS A 224 8.68 20.89 4.06
CA LYS A 224 8.21 20.83 2.68
C LYS A 224 6.94 21.67 2.44
N GLU A 225 6.23 22.07 3.48
CA GLU A 225 4.99 22.86 3.40
C GLU A 225 5.19 24.35 3.73
N ALA A 226 6.40 24.76 4.10
CA ALA A 226 6.79 26.13 4.42
C ALA A 226 7.56 26.75 3.24
#